data_7a52beaa58dbdb7676bda1af7547d8e2
#
_entry.id   7a52beaa58dbdb7676bda1af7547d8e2
#
_cell.length_a   1.000
_cell.length_b   1.000
_cell.length_c   1.000
_cell.angle_alpha   90.00
_cell.angle_beta   90.00
_cell.angle_gamma   90.00
#
_symmetry.space_group_name_H-M   'P 1'
#
loop_
_entity.id
_entity.type
_entity.pdbx_description
1 polymer ?
#
loop_
_entity_poly.entity_id
_entity_poly.type
_entity_poly.pdbx_seq_one_letter_code
_entity_poly.pdbx_strand_id
1 'polypeptide(L)'
;FYAELIDKLEHQLFKNGYKTIICNSEHDSEKEREYIEMLEANQVDGIISGSHNLGIEDYNRVTAPIISFDRNLSPDIPVVSSDNYAGGVLAAQTLVKTGAQSIIMITGNDNSNSPTGLRHAGFASVLPKAPIINVSSDFSPVRKEMEIKNILTRQKPDAIFASDDLTAILVIKIAQELGISVPEELKVIGYDGTYFIENYYPQLATIKQPLEEIACLTVDLLLQKIEGKEVATTGYFLPVTLLPGKSI
;
A
#
# COMPACT_ATOMS: atom_id res chain seq x y z
N PHE A 1 -2.08 -6.80 -2.72
CA PHE A 1 -2.77 -5.95 -1.75
C PHE A 1 -4.23 -5.73 -2.14
N TYR A 2 -4.53 -4.99 -3.23
CA TYR A 2 -5.90 -4.62 -3.60
C TYR A 2 -6.83 -5.81 -3.81
N ALA A 3 -6.39 -6.88 -4.46
CA ALA A 3 -7.22 -8.07 -4.69
C ALA A 3 -7.67 -8.71 -3.37
N GLU A 4 -6.77 -8.82 -2.39
CA GLU A 4 -7.11 -9.37 -1.08
C GLU A 4 -8.01 -8.43 -0.28
N LEU A 5 -7.75 -7.12 -0.31
CA LEU A 5 -8.60 -6.15 0.36
C LEU A 5 -10.03 -6.14 -0.21
N ILE A 6 -10.17 -6.19 -1.54
CA ILE A 6 -11.48 -6.25 -2.22
C ILE A 6 -12.24 -7.52 -1.82
N ASP A 7 -11.58 -8.67 -1.77
CA ASP A 7 -12.17 -9.94 -1.33
C ASP A 7 -12.72 -9.81 0.11
N LYS A 8 -11.93 -9.24 1.01
CA LYS A 8 -12.35 -9.01 2.40
C LYS A 8 -13.50 -8.00 2.52
N LEU A 9 -13.46 -6.90 1.76
CA LEU A 9 -14.54 -5.91 1.73
C LEU A 9 -15.85 -6.55 1.21
N GLU A 10 -15.79 -7.28 0.09
CA GLU A 10 -16.94 -7.98 -0.47
C GLU A 10 -17.55 -8.95 0.55
N HIS A 11 -16.72 -9.76 1.19
CA HIS A 11 -17.17 -10.71 2.20
C HIS A 11 -17.88 -10.03 3.38
N GLN A 12 -17.33 -8.92 3.88
CA GLN A 12 -17.96 -8.16 4.97
C GLN A 12 -19.27 -7.49 4.52
N LEU A 13 -19.33 -6.94 3.31
CA LEU A 13 -20.54 -6.36 2.74
C LEU A 13 -21.63 -7.43 2.54
N PHE A 14 -21.28 -8.58 1.98
CA PHE A 14 -22.19 -9.70 1.76
C PHE A 14 -22.81 -10.21 3.07
N LYS A 15 -22.00 -10.36 4.13
CA LYS A 15 -22.50 -10.72 5.47
C LYS A 15 -23.55 -9.76 6.02
N ASN A 16 -23.50 -8.49 5.62
CA ASN A 16 -24.43 -7.44 6.01
C ASN A 16 -25.58 -7.27 5.00
N GLY A 17 -25.72 -8.18 4.02
CA GLY A 17 -26.82 -8.19 3.06
C GLY A 17 -26.64 -7.29 1.84
N TYR A 18 -25.45 -6.71 1.64
CA TYR A 18 -25.13 -5.85 0.50
C TYR A 18 -24.48 -6.63 -0.64
N LYS A 19 -24.66 -6.15 -1.87
CA LYS A 19 -23.98 -6.66 -3.06
C LYS A 19 -22.95 -5.64 -3.53
N THR A 20 -21.84 -6.11 -4.06
CA THR A 20 -20.72 -5.28 -4.48
C THR A 20 -20.66 -5.15 -5.99
N ILE A 21 -20.48 -3.91 -6.47
CA ILE A 21 -20.10 -3.60 -7.85
C ILE A 21 -18.66 -3.09 -7.80
N ILE A 22 -17.75 -3.72 -8.56
CA ILE A 22 -16.35 -3.34 -8.61
C ILE A 22 -16.11 -2.53 -9.87
N CYS A 23 -15.62 -1.29 -9.70
CA CYS A 23 -15.21 -0.39 -10.76
C CYS A 23 -13.70 -0.19 -10.71
N ASN A 24 -13.02 -0.42 -11.84
CA ASN A 24 -11.57 -0.21 -11.95
C ASN A 24 -11.28 0.93 -12.92
N SER A 25 -10.87 2.08 -12.40
CA SER A 25 -10.59 3.29 -13.18
C SER A 25 -9.21 3.28 -13.86
N GLU A 26 -8.32 2.35 -13.52
CA GLU A 26 -6.99 2.17 -14.17
C GLU A 26 -6.14 3.47 -14.21
N HIS A 27 -6.23 4.31 -13.19
CA HIS A 27 -5.60 5.64 -13.12
C HIS A 27 -6.11 6.66 -14.17
N ASP A 28 -7.31 6.43 -14.73
CA ASP A 28 -7.97 7.32 -15.67
C ASP A 28 -9.06 8.11 -14.93
N SER A 29 -8.90 9.43 -14.84
CA SER A 29 -9.84 10.31 -14.12
C SER A 29 -11.18 10.46 -14.81
N GLU A 30 -11.24 10.38 -16.15
CA GLU A 30 -12.51 10.45 -16.88
C GLU A 30 -13.32 9.18 -16.64
N LYS A 31 -12.67 8.01 -16.73
CA LYS A 31 -13.29 6.71 -16.44
C LYS A 31 -13.80 6.65 -14.99
N GLU A 32 -13.06 7.21 -14.05
CA GLU A 32 -13.48 7.28 -12.65
C GLU A 32 -14.73 8.15 -12.49
N ARG A 33 -14.78 9.31 -13.15
CA ARG A 33 -15.94 10.20 -13.14
C ARG A 33 -17.17 9.51 -13.71
N GLU A 34 -17.05 8.84 -14.86
CA GLU A 34 -18.14 8.07 -15.46
C GLU A 34 -18.67 6.97 -14.51
N TYR A 35 -17.78 6.29 -13.77
CA TYR A 35 -18.20 5.30 -12.78
C TYR A 35 -18.95 5.93 -11.60
N ILE A 36 -18.49 7.06 -11.09
CA ILE A 36 -19.17 7.76 -9.99
C ILE A 36 -20.57 8.19 -10.44
N GLU A 37 -20.70 8.80 -11.61
CA GLU A 37 -21.99 9.20 -12.20
C GLU A 37 -22.92 7.99 -12.40
N MET A 38 -22.39 6.88 -12.90
CA MET A 38 -23.15 5.63 -13.06
C MET A 38 -23.63 5.08 -11.70
N LEU A 39 -22.79 5.07 -10.68
CA LEU A 39 -23.12 4.57 -9.35
C LEU A 39 -24.22 5.44 -8.70
N GLU A 40 -24.12 6.76 -8.80
CA GLU A 40 -25.14 7.69 -8.29
C GLU A 40 -26.46 7.54 -9.05
N ALA A 41 -26.41 7.44 -10.39
CA ALA A 41 -27.61 7.23 -11.22
C ALA A 41 -28.32 5.91 -10.90
N ASN A 42 -27.58 4.87 -10.50
CA ASN A 42 -28.13 3.58 -10.07
C ASN A 42 -28.51 3.53 -8.59
N GLN A 43 -28.41 4.66 -7.88
CA GLN A 43 -28.81 4.80 -6.49
C GLN A 43 -28.15 3.74 -5.58
N VAL A 44 -26.82 3.57 -5.69
CA VAL A 44 -26.09 2.68 -4.78
C VAL A 44 -26.23 3.18 -3.33
N ASP A 45 -26.27 2.26 -2.38
CA ASP A 45 -26.41 2.59 -0.97
C ASP A 45 -25.17 3.31 -0.42
N GLY A 46 -23.98 3.02 -0.97
CA GLY A 46 -22.74 3.65 -0.56
C GLY A 46 -21.54 3.29 -1.46
N ILE A 47 -20.45 3.99 -1.30
CA ILE A 47 -19.23 3.88 -2.11
C ILE A 47 -18.03 3.68 -1.20
N ILE A 48 -17.16 2.71 -1.53
CA ILE A 48 -15.81 2.57 -0.98
C ILE A 48 -14.83 2.90 -2.08
N SER A 49 -14.01 3.94 -1.90
CA SER A 49 -13.06 4.37 -2.93
C SER A 49 -11.61 4.29 -2.44
N GLY A 50 -10.75 3.67 -3.24
CA GLY A 50 -9.28 3.69 -3.09
C GLY A 50 -8.59 4.44 -4.23
N SER A 51 -9.35 5.18 -5.02
CA SER A 51 -8.84 5.93 -6.15
C SER A 51 -8.14 7.23 -5.73
N HIS A 52 -7.32 7.76 -6.62
CA HIS A 52 -6.56 8.98 -6.42
C HIS A 52 -6.46 9.82 -7.72
N ASN A 53 -7.38 9.58 -8.66
CA ASN A 53 -7.34 10.22 -9.98
C ASN A 53 -8.11 11.54 -10.00
N LEU A 54 -9.20 11.64 -9.22
CA LEU A 54 -10.04 12.84 -9.20
C LEU A 54 -9.51 13.88 -8.20
N GLY A 55 -9.82 15.14 -8.48
CA GLY A 55 -9.62 16.23 -7.53
C GLY A 55 -10.66 16.22 -6.41
N ILE A 56 -10.38 16.95 -5.33
CA ILE A 56 -11.26 17.08 -4.16
C ILE A 56 -12.67 17.54 -4.54
N GLU A 57 -12.79 18.46 -5.53
CA GLU A 57 -14.08 19.02 -5.96
C GLU A 57 -15.03 17.96 -6.54
N ASP A 58 -14.50 16.99 -7.26
CA ASP A 58 -15.30 15.91 -7.84
C ASP A 58 -15.92 15.04 -6.74
N TYR A 59 -15.15 14.68 -5.72
CA TYR A 59 -15.67 13.90 -4.60
C TYR A 59 -16.66 14.66 -3.70
N ASN A 60 -16.53 15.98 -3.59
CA ASN A 60 -17.48 16.81 -2.84
C ASN A 60 -18.88 16.87 -3.47
N ARG A 61 -19.03 16.45 -4.73
CA ARG A 61 -20.32 16.38 -5.42
C ARG A 61 -21.03 15.04 -5.21
N VAL A 62 -20.33 14.03 -4.71
CA VAL A 62 -20.90 12.70 -4.45
C VAL A 62 -21.90 12.80 -3.32
N THR A 63 -23.16 12.39 -3.58
CA THR A 63 -24.25 12.44 -2.62
C THR A 63 -24.41 11.15 -1.82
N ALA A 64 -23.99 10.02 -2.39
CA ALA A 64 -23.98 8.73 -1.71
C ALA A 64 -23.00 8.71 -0.52
N PRO A 65 -23.30 7.99 0.56
CA PRO A 65 -22.33 7.72 1.63
C PRO A 65 -21.02 7.18 1.08
N ILE A 66 -19.89 7.82 1.40
CA ILE A 66 -18.57 7.42 0.90
C ILE A 66 -17.57 7.26 2.04
N ILE A 67 -16.78 6.20 1.98
CA ILE A 67 -15.58 5.96 2.80
C ILE A 67 -14.40 5.75 1.84
N SER A 68 -13.27 6.34 2.18
CA SER A 68 -12.03 6.09 1.47
C SER A 68 -11.17 5.06 2.20
N PHE A 69 -10.44 4.25 1.46
CA PHE A 69 -9.35 3.49 2.02
C PHE A 69 -8.03 3.99 1.42
N ASP A 70 -7.02 4.08 2.27
CA ASP A 70 -5.63 4.38 1.91
C ASP A 70 -5.39 5.76 1.25
N ARG A 71 -6.45 6.50 0.85
CA ARG A 71 -6.35 7.76 0.12
C ARG A 71 -7.22 8.86 0.75
N ASN A 72 -6.66 10.04 0.89
CA ASN A 72 -7.41 11.21 1.32
C ASN A 72 -8.06 11.86 0.09
N LEU A 73 -9.36 11.63 -0.08
CA LEU A 73 -10.14 12.13 -1.21
C LEU A 73 -10.70 13.54 -0.97
N SER A 74 -11.13 13.80 0.25
CA SER A 74 -11.68 15.09 0.70
C SER A 74 -11.61 15.16 2.24
N PRO A 75 -11.52 16.36 2.83
CA PRO A 75 -11.57 16.53 4.29
C PRO A 75 -12.82 15.95 4.96
N ASP A 76 -13.93 15.86 4.23
CA ASP A 76 -15.22 15.37 4.71
C ASP A 76 -15.44 13.87 4.51
N ILE A 77 -14.49 13.18 3.87
CA ILE A 77 -14.55 11.74 3.63
C ILE A 77 -13.62 11.03 4.61
N PRO A 78 -14.16 10.16 5.49
CA PRO A 78 -13.34 9.35 6.37
C PRO A 78 -12.38 8.45 5.59
N VAL A 79 -11.15 8.32 6.09
CA VAL A 79 -10.12 7.47 5.49
C VAL A 79 -9.74 6.37 6.46
N VAL A 80 -9.78 5.11 6.00
CA VAL A 80 -9.26 3.96 6.74
C VAL A 80 -7.98 3.49 6.06
N SER A 81 -6.87 3.42 6.79
CA SER A 81 -5.56 3.06 6.25
C SER A 81 -4.73 2.34 7.30
N SER A 82 -3.68 1.65 6.88
CA SER A 82 -2.61 1.28 7.80
C SER A 82 -1.77 2.49 8.18
N ASP A 83 -1.12 2.44 9.36
CA ASP A 83 -0.11 3.44 9.74
C ASP A 83 1.16 3.27 8.90
N ASN A 84 1.11 3.85 7.71
CA ASN A 84 2.20 3.77 6.74
C ASN A 84 3.48 4.46 7.23
N TYR A 85 3.36 5.51 8.06
CA TYR A 85 4.52 6.16 8.66
C TYR A 85 5.22 5.21 9.65
N ALA A 86 4.46 4.65 10.59
CA ALA A 86 4.99 3.68 11.54
C ALA A 86 5.57 2.45 10.82
N GLY A 87 4.97 2.04 9.70
CA GLY A 87 5.49 0.96 8.85
C GLY A 87 6.86 1.26 8.27
N GLY A 88 7.08 2.47 7.77
CA GLY A 88 8.40 2.92 7.31
C GLY A 88 9.43 2.97 8.44
N VAL A 89 9.03 3.46 9.62
CA VAL A 89 9.87 3.45 10.83
C VAL A 89 10.26 2.02 11.20
N LEU A 90 9.28 1.11 11.25
CA LEU A 90 9.49 -0.29 11.63
C LEU A 90 10.43 -1.01 10.66
N ALA A 91 10.27 -0.81 9.36
CA ALA A 91 11.16 -1.38 8.34
C ALA A 91 12.61 -0.89 8.53
N ALA A 92 12.80 0.43 8.66
CA ALA A 92 14.13 1.01 8.85
C ALA A 92 14.80 0.51 10.14
N GLN A 93 14.08 0.51 11.27
CA GLN A 93 14.59 0.01 12.55
C GLN A 93 14.94 -1.48 12.49
N THR A 94 14.14 -2.27 11.76
CA THR A 94 14.42 -3.70 11.58
C THR A 94 15.73 -3.90 10.83
N LEU A 95 15.96 -3.19 9.72
CA LEU A 95 17.21 -3.29 8.97
C LEU A 95 18.43 -2.79 9.79
N VAL A 96 18.30 -1.70 10.52
CA VAL A 96 19.38 -1.22 11.43
C VAL A 96 19.76 -2.27 12.45
N LYS A 97 18.78 -2.97 13.04
CA LYS A 97 19.03 -4.04 14.02
C LYS A 97 19.80 -5.25 13.45
N THR A 98 19.76 -5.46 12.14
CA THR A 98 20.57 -6.51 11.49
C THR A 98 22.06 -6.17 11.38
N GLY A 99 22.46 -4.94 11.72
CA GLY A 99 23.83 -4.44 11.58
C GLY A 99 24.19 -3.93 10.18
N ALA A 100 23.22 -3.82 9.27
CA ALA A 100 23.44 -3.29 7.94
C ALA A 100 23.97 -1.85 7.96
N GLN A 101 24.89 -1.53 7.05
CA GLN A 101 25.59 -0.24 6.97
C GLN A 101 25.20 0.59 5.75
N SER A 102 24.88 -0.09 4.64
CA SER A 102 24.50 0.53 3.35
C SER A 102 23.06 0.23 3.04
N ILE A 103 22.14 0.90 3.76
CA ILE A 103 20.71 0.68 3.65
C ILE A 103 20.11 1.66 2.64
N ILE A 104 19.31 1.17 1.72
CA ILE A 104 18.55 2.00 0.76
C ILE A 104 17.06 1.62 0.79
N MET A 105 16.22 2.54 0.32
CA MET A 105 14.82 2.26 0.04
C MET A 105 14.57 2.28 -1.47
N ILE A 106 13.83 1.29 -1.98
CA ILE A 106 13.32 1.28 -3.35
C ILE A 106 11.80 1.48 -3.29
N THR A 107 11.31 2.40 -4.11
CA THR A 107 9.89 2.77 -4.15
C THR A 107 9.39 2.85 -5.59
N GLY A 108 8.09 2.60 -5.80
CA GLY A 108 7.42 2.77 -7.09
C GLY A 108 6.79 4.15 -7.31
N ASN A 109 6.69 4.96 -6.26
CA ASN A 109 6.06 6.28 -6.29
C ASN A 109 6.74 7.22 -5.28
N ASP A 110 6.87 8.49 -5.63
CA ASP A 110 7.48 9.55 -4.82
C ASP A 110 6.50 10.63 -4.34
N ASN A 111 5.19 10.47 -4.61
CA ASN A 111 4.18 11.40 -4.15
C ASN A 111 4.10 11.43 -2.61
N SER A 112 4.45 12.56 -2.01
CA SER A 112 4.52 12.75 -0.55
C SER A 112 3.17 12.55 0.18
N ASN A 113 2.06 12.77 -0.50
CA ASN A 113 0.71 12.63 0.07
C ASN A 113 0.12 11.22 -0.14
N SER A 114 0.89 10.31 -0.70
CA SER A 114 0.47 8.91 -0.85
C SER A 114 0.84 8.07 0.37
N PRO A 115 0.22 6.92 0.59
CA PRO A 115 0.66 5.95 1.60
C PRO A 115 2.14 5.60 1.47
N THR A 116 2.62 5.45 0.24
CA THR A 116 4.04 5.22 -0.05
C THR A 116 4.90 6.41 0.40
N GLY A 117 4.44 7.64 0.21
CA GLY A 117 5.13 8.84 0.69
C GLY A 117 5.24 8.89 2.23
N LEU A 118 4.22 8.39 2.95
CA LEU A 118 4.30 8.24 4.41
C LEU A 118 5.31 7.17 4.82
N ARG A 119 5.44 6.05 4.06
CA ARG A 119 6.50 5.04 4.28
C ARG A 119 7.88 5.66 4.10
N HIS A 120 8.07 6.54 3.08
CA HIS A 120 9.32 7.30 2.88
C HIS A 120 9.63 8.18 4.09
N ALA A 121 8.66 8.96 4.55
CA ALA A 121 8.83 9.85 5.70
C ALA A 121 9.21 9.07 6.97
N GLY A 122 8.54 7.94 7.21
CA GLY A 122 8.86 7.04 8.32
C GLY A 122 10.28 6.47 8.21
N PHE A 123 10.66 5.95 7.06
CA PHE A 123 12.00 5.43 6.80
C PHE A 123 13.08 6.52 6.99
N ALA A 124 12.88 7.69 6.39
CA ALA A 124 13.82 8.82 6.47
C ALA A 124 13.93 9.39 7.89
N SER A 125 12.92 9.26 8.74
CA SER A 125 12.99 9.69 10.13
C SER A 125 14.01 8.89 10.95
N VAL A 126 14.24 7.63 10.60
CA VAL A 126 15.24 6.75 11.21
C VAL A 126 16.58 6.84 10.48
N LEU A 127 16.55 6.91 9.16
CA LEU A 127 17.71 6.87 8.27
C LEU A 127 17.74 8.11 7.35
N PRO A 128 17.97 9.33 7.87
CA PRO A 128 17.82 10.58 7.10
C PRO A 128 18.83 10.76 5.97
N LYS A 129 19.90 9.96 5.95
CA LYS A 129 20.94 10.01 4.90
C LYS A 129 20.86 8.82 3.93
N ALA A 130 19.97 7.86 4.18
CA ALA A 130 19.82 6.69 3.32
C ALA A 130 19.15 7.09 2.00
N PRO A 131 19.64 6.63 0.84
CA PRO A 131 19.01 6.90 -0.44
C PRO A 131 17.60 6.30 -0.52
N ILE A 132 16.66 7.08 -1.06
CA ILE A 132 15.35 6.61 -1.51
C ILE A 132 15.34 6.69 -3.03
N ILE A 133 15.19 5.56 -3.70
CA ILE A 133 15.34 5.43 -5.14
C ILE A 133 14.01 5.07 -5.76
N ASN A 134 13.55 5.91 -6.68
CA ASN A 134 12.30 5.67 -7.41
C ASN A 134 12.56 4.71 -8.59
N VAL A 135 11.91 3.54 -8.54
CA VAL A 135 11.75 2.60 -9.65
C VAL A 135 10.27 2.58 -10.00
N SER A 136 9.82 3.53 -10.82
CA SER A 136 8.40 3.82 -11.08
C SER A 136 7.57 2.57 -11.35
N SER A 137 6.36 2.54 -10.78
CA SER A 137 5.35 1.51 -11.08
C SER A 137 4.99 1.44 -12.56
N ASP A 138 5.11 2.56 -13.29
CA ASP A 138 4.78 2.67 -14.71
C ASP A 138 5.86 2.12 -15.65
N PHE A 139 7.04 1.80 -15.11
CA PHE A 139 8.08 1.19 -15.92
C PHE A 139 7.67 -0.21 -16.39
N SER A 140 8.03 -0.54 -17.63
CA SER A 140 7.89 -1.91 -18.12
C SER A 140 8.68 -2.88 -17.23
N PRO A 141 8.28 -4.17 -17.16
CA PRO A 141 8.99 -5.17 -16.36
C PRO A 141 10.50 -5.22 -16.66
N VAL A 142 10.86 -5.17 -17.94
CA VAL A 142 12.27 -5.15 -18.37
C VAL A 142 13.02 -3.94 -17.82
N ARG A 143 12.39 -2.76 -17.85
CA ARG A 143 13.01 -1.54 -17.31
C ARG A 143 13.18 -1.62 -15.80
N LYS A 144 12.20 -2.13 -15.06
CA LYS A 144 12.31 -2.35 -13.61
C LYS A 144 13.47 -3.28 -13.27
N GLU A 145 13.61 -4.40 -13.98
CA GLU A 145 14.74 -5.32 -13.82
C GLU A 145 16.08 -4.63 -14.07
N MET A 146 16.20 -3.84 -15.14
CA MET A 146 17.43 -3.11 -15.46
C MET A 146 17.79 -2.07 -14.37
N GLU A 147 16.81 -1.31 -13.88
CA GLU A 147 17.05 -0.31 -12.82
C GLU A 147 17.50 -0.99 -11.52
N ILE A 148 16.83 -2.05 -11.09
CA ILE A 148 17.21 -2.79 -9.87
C ILE A 148 18.60 -3.41 -10.04
N LYS A 149 18.91 -3.99 -11.21
CA LYS A 149 20.23 -4.52 -11.50
C LYS A 149 21.33 -3.45 -11.42
N ASN A 150 21.04 -2.24 -11.94
CA ASN A 150 21.93 -1.10 -11.83
C ASN A 150 22.16 -0.68 -10.36
N ILE A 151 21.10 -0.65 -9.54
CA ILE A 151 21.19 -0.35 -8.12
C ILE A 151 22.11 -1.36 -7.43
N LEU A 152 21.85 -2.65 -7.57
CA LEU A 152 22.61 -3.71 -6.92
C LEU A 152 24.09 -3.72 -7.34
N THR A 153 24.39 -3.46 -8.61
CA THR A 153 25.76 -3.52 -9.12
C THR A 153 26.59 -2.27 -8.83
N ARG A 154 25.96 -1.08 -8.83
CA ARG A 154 26.66 0.21 -8.68
C ARG A 154 26.70 0.69 -7.24
N GLN A 155 25.59 0.60 -6.51
CA GLN A 155 25.51 1.10 -5.13
C GLN A 155 25.91 0.04 -4.11
N LYS A 156 25.75 -1.25 -4.45
CA LYS A 156 26.08 -2.42 -3.62
C LYS A 156 25.54 -2.27 -2.18
N PRO A 157 24.24 -2.06 -2.02
CA PRO A 157 23.66 -2.00 -0.68
C PRO A 157 23.79 -3.36 0.01
N ASP A 158 23.89 -3.35 1.33
CA ASP A 158 23.82 -4.55 2.17
C ASP A 158 22.42 -4.77 2.77
N ALA A 159 21.51 -3.77 2.61
CA ALA A 159 20.09 -3.93 2.93
C ALA A 159 19.19 -3.04 2.07
N ILE A 160 18.01 -3.57 1.73
CA ILE A 160 16.99 -2.88 0.96
C ILE A 160 15.64 -2.96 1.67
N PHE A 161 14.99 -1.80 1.86
CA PHE A 161 13.57 -1.71 2.09
C PHE A 161 12.86 -1.45 0.76
N ALA A 162 12.05 -2.41 0.29
CA ALA A 162 11.18 -2.23 -0.86
C ALA A 162 9.79 -1.79 -0.39
N SER A 163 9.23 -0.76 -1.02
CA SER A 163 7.94 -0.17 -0.62
C SER A 163 6.72 -1.10 -0.82
N ASP A 164 6.92 -2.24 -1.47
CA ASP A 164 5.93 -3.30 -1.66
C ASP A 164 6.63 -4.67 -1.83
N ASP A 165 5.87 -5.75 -1.61
CA ASP A 165 6.39 -7.11 -1.63
C ASP A 165 6.80 -7.59 -3.04
N LEU A 166 6.11 -7.14 -4.09
CA LEU A 166 6.45 -7.54 -5.46
C LEU A 166 7.80 -6.96 -5.87
N THR A 167 8.07 -5.72 -5.48
CA THR A 167 9.38 -5.09 -5.66
C THR A 167 10.45 -5.82 -4.84
N ALA A 168 10.16 -6.22 -3.59
CA ALA A 168 11.08 -7.01 -2.77
C ALA A 168 11.43 -8.36 -3.42
N ILE A 169 10.44 -9.07 -3.92
CA ILE A 169 10.62 -10.35 -4.63
C ILE A 169 11.49 -10.15 -5.88
N LEU A 170 11.24 -9.08 -6.64
CA LEU A 170 12.02 -8.76 -7.82
C LEU A 170 13.48 -8.45 -7.47
N VAL A 171 13.73 -7.72 -6.39
CA VAL A 171 15.09 -7.48 -5.86
C VAL A 171 15.78 -8.79 -5.52
N ILE A 172 15.12 -9.69 -4.78
CA ILE A 172 15.68 -11.00 -4.42
C ILE A 172 16.01 -11.83 -5.66
N LYS A 173 15.10 -11.88 -6.64
CA LYS A 173 15.30 -12.58 -7.91
C LYS A 173 16.57 -12.09 -8.62
N ILE A 174 16.71 -10.76 -8.76
CA ILE A 174 17.86 -10.16 -9.45
C ILE A 174 19.16 -10.35 -8.65
N ALA A 175 19.09 -10.26 -7.32
CA ALA A 175 20.25 -10.55 -6.46
C ALA A 175 20.76 -11.99 -6.71
N GLN A 176 19.87 -12.98 -6.74
CA GLN A 176 20.21 -14.37 -7.04
C GLN A 176 20.83 -14.54 -8.45
N GLU A 177 20.29 -13.86 -9.46
CA GLU A 177 20.86 -13.87 -10.83
C GLU A 177 22.27 -13.26 -10.88
N LEU A 178 22.58 -12.33 -9.99
CA LEU A 178 23.90 -11.69 -9.85
C LEU A 178 24.86 -12.47 -8.93
N GLY A 179 24.40 -13.57 -8.33
CA GLY A 179 25.19 -14.35 -7.37
C GLY A 179 25.33 -13.70 -5.99
N ILE A 180 24.45 -12.75 -5.64
CA ILE A 180 24.40 -12.08 -4.35
C ILE A 180 23.53 -12.90 -3.40
N SER A 181 24.09 -13.32 -2.26
CA SER A 181 23.39 -14.14 -1.28
C SER A 181 22.43 -13.30 -0.43
N VAL A 182 21.20 -13.79 -0.25
CA VAL A 182 20.18 -13.22 0.63
C VAL A 182 19.89 -14.21 1.75
N PRO A 183 20.06 -13.86 3.02
CA PRO A 183 20.32 -12.53 3.59
C PRO A 183 21.79 -12.17 3.82
N GLU A 184 22.76 -13.06 3.55
CA GLU A 184 24.13 -12.95 4.02
C GLU A 184 24.83 -11.70 3.49
N GLU A 185 24.68 -11.40 2.17
CA GLU A 185 25.28 -10.22 1.52
C GLU A 185 24.27 -9.10 1.33
N LEU A 186 22.98 -9.44 1.15
CA LEU A 186 21.91 -8.47 0.96
C LEU A 186 20.67 -8.86 1.76
N LYS A 187 20.27 -7.99 2.67
CA LYS A 187 19.00 -8.14 3.41
C LYS A 187 17.89 -7.41 2.69
N VAL A 188 16.71 -8.03 2.63
CA VAL A 188 15.56 -7.44 1.93
C VAL A 188 14.32 -7.52 2.82
N ILE A 189 13.65 -6.40 2.99
CA ILE A 189 12.35 -6.31 3.66
C ILE A 189 11.33 -5.70 2.69
N GLY A 190 10.14 -6.30 2.61
CA GLY A 190 9.02 -5.83 1.80
C GLY A 190 7.99 -5.06 2.60
N TYR A 191 6.84 -4.83 1.98
CA TYR A 191 5.66 -4.20 2.55
C TYR A 191 4.42 -4.76 1.89
N ASP A 192 3.37 -4.98 2.63
CA ASP A 192 2.01 -5.42 2.42
C ASP A 192 1.70 -6.68 3.23
N GLY A 193 2.52 -7.73 3.17
CA GLY A 193 2.37 -8.95 3.94
C GLY A 193 1.04 -9.67 3.66
N THR A 194 0.64 -9.73 2.39
CA THR A 194 -0.61 -10.37 1.98
C THR A 194 -0.61 -11.88 2.25
N TYR A 195 -1.81 -12.48 2.25
CA TYR A 195 -1.96 -13.94 2.35
C TYR A 195 -1.08 -14.69 1.32
N PHE A 196 -0.96 -14.15 0.10
CA PHE A 196 -0.11 -14.73 -0.93
C PHE A 196 1.36 -14.75 -0.49
N ILE A 197 1.87 -13.67 0.06
CA ILE A 197 3.25 -13.58 0.55
C ILE A 197 3.45 -14.52 1.73
N GLU A 198 2.56 -14.49 2.71
CA GLU A 198 2.66 -15.32 3.92
C GLU A 198 2.71 -16.82 3.60
N ASN A 199 1.98 -17.28 2.59
CA ASN A 199 1.86 -18.70 2.26
C ASN A 199 2.78 -19.18 1.14
N TYR A 200 3.10 -18.32 0.16
CA TYR A 200 3.87 -18.72 -1.03
C TYR A 200 5.28 -18.14 -1.06
N TYR A 201 5.54 -17.10 -0.26
CA TYR A 201 6.88 -16.49 -0.11
C TYR A 201 7.25 -16.29 1.37
N PRO A 202 7.12 -17.33 2.23
CA PRO A 202 7.33 -17.19 3.67
C PRO A 202 8.78 -16.85 4.05
N GLN A 203 9.70 -16.93 3.11
CA GLN A 203 11.09 -16.48 3.29
C GLN A 203 11.23 -14.96 3.26
N LEU A 204 10.28 -14.21 2.71
CA LEU A 204 10.33 -12.75 2.68
C LEU A 204 9.90 -12.16 4.03
N ALA A 205 10.80 -11.40 4.65
CA ALA A 205 10.40 -10.52 5.75
C ALA A 205 9.66 -9.31 5.17
N THR A 206 8.53 -8.96 5.78
CA THR A 206 7.70 -7.85 5.26
C THR A 206 6.95 -7.16 6.39
N ILE A 207 6.59 -5.89 6.16
CA ILE A 207 5.67 -5.15 7.02
C ILE A 207 4.25 -5.50 6.60
N LYS A 208 3.55 -6.24 7.46
CA LYS A 208 2.19 -6.72 7.22
C LYS A 208 1.16 -5.63 7.53
N GLN A 209 0.31 -5.35 6.57
CA GLN A 209 -0.85 -4.48 6.73
C GLN A 209 -2.04 -5.27 7.32
N PRO A 210 -2.84 -4.69 8.21
CA PRO A 210 -3.99 -5.36 8.85
C PRO A 210 -5.22 -5.33 7.93
N LEU A 211 -5.18 -6.06 6.81
CA LEU A 211 -6.21 -6.00 5.76
C LEU A 211 -7.60 -6.40 6.22
N GLU A 212 -7.70 -7.37 7.13
CA GLU A 212 -8.99 -7.79 7.70
C GLU A 212 -9.62 -6.66 8.53
N GLU A 213 -8.81 -6.05 9.39
CA GLU A 213 -9.25 -4.95 10.27
C GLU A 213 -9.59 -3.70 9.44
N ILE A 214 -8.82 -3.41 8.37
CA ILE A 214 -9.13 -2.33 7.42
C ILE A 214 -10.48 -2.59 6.76
N ALA A 215 -10.73 -3.80 6.26
CA ALA A 215 -11.98 -4.14 5.61
C ALA A 215 -13.17 -4.06 6.57
N CYS A 216 -13.04 -4.64 7.77
CA CYS A 216 -14.08 -4.60 8.80
C CYS A 216 -14.44 -3.16 9.18
N LEU A 217 -13.45 -2.34 9.48
CA LEU A 217 -13.68 -0.95 9.89
C LEU A 217 -14.26 -0.11 8.75
N THR A 218 -13.76 -0.28 7.52
CA THR A 218 -14.26 0.44 6.34
C THR A 218 -15.74 0.15 6.12
N VAL A 219 -16.15 -1.12 6.20
CA VAL A 219 -17.55 -1.52 6.04
C VAL A 219 -18.40 -1.02 7.21
N ASP A 220 -17.92 -1.15 8.45
CA ASP A 220 -18.67 -0.67 9.61
C ASP A 220 -18.96 0.84 9.52
N LEU A 221 -17.96 1.65 9.19
CA LEU A 221 -18.14 3.09 8.99
C LEU A 221 -19.08 3.42 7.83
N LEU A 222 -19.01 2.67 6.71
CA LEU A 222 -19.92 2.86 5.59
C LEU A 222 -21.36 2.57 5.98
N LEU A 223 -21.61 1.46 6.68
CA LEU A 223 -22.94 1.09 7.15
C LEU A 223 -23.52 2.13 8.12
N GLN A 224 -22.69 2.66 9.03
CA GLN A 224 -23.10 3.76 9.91
C GLN A 224 -23.55 5.00 9.09
N LYS A 225 -22.80 5.37 8.04
CA LYS A 225 -23.19 6.48 7.16
C LYS A 225 -24.46 6.20 6.37
N ILE A 226 -24.66 4.96 5.88
CA ILE A 226 -25.90 4.53 5.20
C ILE A 226 -27.10 4.65 6.14
N GLU A 227 -26.93 4.34 7.42
CA GLU A 227 -27.96 4.49 8.45
C GLU A 227 -28.19 5.95 8.91
N GLY A 228 -27.49 6.91 8.32
CA GLY A 228 -27.57 8.33 8.66
C GLY A 228 -26.91 8.71 9.98
N LYS A 229 -26.03 7.87 10.51
CA LYS A 229 -25.24 8.16 11.72
C LYS A 229 -24.06 9.08 11.36
N GLU A 230 -23.69 9.92 12.32
CA GLU A 230 -22.46 10.71 12.20
C GLU A 230 -21.22 9.81 12.33
N VAL A 231 -20.32 9.94 11.37
CA VAL A 231 -19.00 9.29 11.37
C VAL A 231 -17.95 10.39 11.37
N ALA A 232 -16.98 10.29 12.27
CA ALA A 232 -15.89 11.27 12.31
C ALA A 232 -15.11 11.26 10.98
N THR A 233 -14.80 12.44 10.45
CA THR A 233 -14.08 12.62 9.18
C THR A 233 -12.56 12.51 9.34
N THR A 234 -12.10 12.13 10.53
CA THR A 234 -10.66 11.89 10.80
C THR A 234 -10.15 10.63 10.11
N GLY A 235 -8.84 10.56 9.87
CA GLY A 235 -8.21 9.33 9.41
C GLY A 235 -8.17 8.27 10.51
N TYR A 236 -8.49 7.04 10.15
CA TYR A 236 -8.37 5.85 11.00
C TYR A 236 -7.13 5.06 10.57
N PHE A 237 -6.08 5.11 11.38
CA PHE A 237 -4.79 4.49 11.07
C PHE A 237 -4.59 3.24 11.93
N LEU A 238 -4.56 2.07 11.28
CA LEU A 238 -4.40 0.79 11.96
C LEU A 238 -2.92 0.38 12.03
N PRO A 239 -2.49 -0.21 13.16
CA PRO A 239 -1.09 -0.57 13.34
C PRO A 239 -0.66 -1.69 12.39
N VAL A 240 0.55 -1.55 11.85
CA VAL A 240 1.21 -2.59 11.05
C VAL A 240 2.12 -3.44 11.93
N THR A 241 2.47 -4.64 11.45
CA THR A 241 3.35 -5.56 12.17
C THR A 241 4.46 -6.08 11.27
N LEU A 242 5.57 -6.51 11.86
CA LEU A 242 6.61 -7.23 11.13
C LEU A 242 6.20 -8.70 11.00
N LEU A 243 6.06 -9.18 9.77
CA LEU A 243 6.04 -10.59 9.46
C LEU A 243 7.49 -11.05 9.24
N PRO A 244 8.05 -11.87 10.13
CA PRO A 244 9.44 -12.28 10.01
C PRO A 244 9.66 -13.21 8.82
N GLY A 245 10.84 -13.15 8.21
CA GLY A 245 11.26 -14.01 7.13
C GLY A 245 12.78 -14.22 7.14
N LYS A 246 13.26 -15.09 6.26
CA LYS A 246 14.69 -15.41 6.15
C LYS A 246 15.46 -14.44 5.24
N SER A 247 14.81 -13.41 4.72
CA SER A 247 15.44 -12.41 3.84
C SER A 247 16.16 -11.28 4.61
N ILE A 248 16.13 -11.33 5.96
CA ILE A 248 16.85 -10.40 6.86
C ILE A 248 17.59 -11.11 7.96
#